data_1be7b00534e74e39f520cb59f78eaeed
#
_entry.id   1be7b00534e74e39f520cb59f78eaeed
#
_cell.length_a   1.000
_cell.length_b   1.000
_cell.length_c   1.000
_cell.angle_alpha   90.00
_cell.angle_beta   90.00
_cell.angle_gamma   90.00
#
_symmetry.space_group_name_H-M   'P 1'
#
loop_
_entity.id
_entity.type
_entity.pdbx_description
1 polymer ?
#
loop_
_entity_poly.entity_id
_entity_poly.type
_entity_poly.pdbx_seq_one_letter_code
_entity_poly.pdbx_strand_id
1 'polypeptide(L)'
;MLYTPLDSTREIRLLRLHARPSPSKASSVQAEKNVPIYCDLYPVAFSEARNQGYEALSYTWGNPEEPLSILVNKTEVPVTRNLHVALEHLRGETSGVVLWVDALCINQTDDVKKSEQVNFMREIYAHANNTRVWLGPAEGTSDEIMVQLAQIGKTVIDRGAFDLFIRMTTLSIKDRDGAVHAEDQATKLVEDMLDRSLLQIKDSLRLLTGVRDLLSRPYWSRVWILQEIVVSRNVEVYCGKLKIGFAFLHAAMLYIIYMQTFLSTELVKPLTALLEASADGNFPPDCELKAQFNSVNSVEIPPSASFVSGMRLQYHDPALDNGEAKPNLIQLLARIRVGRESGDSRDRIWALLGMAADTGVLRIIPNYAATNSCIAVYCNATRAMIASGHVDILAFSQWSKTEPNVPSWVPDWREEVKQPFGQLPWDTPYSASGSAKFLKHLDQIVPFLHLKINGFLVDSIESLRPQCNKGEWLSMQHRHEACTYLQDIMSLCQISNEKLVKSGIEIYPDPSVQIGRAHV
;
A
#
# COMPACT_ATOMS: atom_id res chain seq x y z
N MET A 1 32.45 15.70 15.58
CA MET A 1 31.58 15.71 14.38
C MET A 1 30.87 14.37 14.34
N LEU A 2 29.55 14.34 14.33
CA LEU A 2 28.78 13.08 14.41
C LEU A 2 28.97 12.21 13.16
N TYR A 3 29.00 12.85 12.01
CA TYR A 3 29.10 12.15 10.71
C TYR A 3 30.52 12.19 10.16
N THR A 4 31.18 11.05 10.17
CA THR A 4 32.39 10.85 9.36
C THR A 4 31.99 10.82 7.88
N PRO A 5 32.71 11.52 6.98
CA PRO A 5 32.43 11.44 5.54
C PRO A 5 32.42 9.99 5.05
N LEU A 6 31.56 9.70 4.09
CA LEU A 6 31.60 8.44 3.36
C LEU A 6 32.53 8.61 2.16
N ASP A 7 33.49 7.73 2.02
CA ASP A 7 34.55 7.82 0.98
C ASP A 7 34.06 7.33 -0.38
N SER A 8 33.00 6.52 -0.40
CA SER A 8 32.43 6.00 -1.64
C SER A 8 30.90 5.96 -1.60
N THR A 9 30.27 5.88 -2.78
CA THR A 9 28.83 5.70 -2.92
C THR A 9 28.35 4.31 -2.46
N ARG A 10 29.27 3.39 -2.17
CA ARG A 10 29.00 2.05 -1.67
C ARG A 10 29.33 1.87 -0.20
N GLU A 11 29.49 2.95 0.53
CA GLU A 11 29.58 2.95 1.97
C GLU A 11 28.26 3.35 2.60
N ILE A 12 27.96 2.72 3.71
CA ILE A 12 26.81 3.04 4.57
C ILE A 12 27.29 3.28 6.00
N ARG A 13 26.46 3.87 6.83
CA ARG A 13 26.71 3.87 8.29
C ARG A 13 25.82 2.84 8.93
N LEU A 14 26.35 2.16 9.94
CA LEU A 14 25.61 1.27 10.81
C LEU A 14 25.64 1.81 12.24
N LEU A 15 24.56 1.52 12.95
CA LEU A 15 24.36 1.88 14.33
C LEU A 15 24.48 0.62 15.20
N ARG A 16 25.47 0.55 16.07
CA ARG A 16 25.51 -0.48 17.11
C ARG A 16 24.77 0.01 18.33
N LEU A 17 23.59 -0.54 18.56
CA LEU A 17 22.80 -0.28 19.77
C LEU A 17 23.29 -1.21 20.88
N HIS A 18 23.79 -0.62 21.97
CA HIS A 18 24.32 -1.38 23.10
C HIS A 18 23.19 -2.03 23.92
N ALA A 19 23.49 -3.17 24.50
CA ALA A 19 22.60 -3.82 25.45
C ALA A 19 22.31 -2.92 26.66
N ARG A 20 21.24 -3.21 27.34
CA ARG A 20 20.92 -2.59 28.62
C ARG A 20 21.99 -2.94 29.64
N PRO A 21 22.62 -1.98 30.35
CA PRO A 21 23.56 -2.32 31.41
C PRO A 21 22.87 -3.19 32.45
N SER A 22 23.56 -4.25 32.89
CA SER A 22 23.06 -5.10 33.97
C SER A 22 22.87 -4.24 35.23
N PRO A 23 21.73 -4.36 35.95
CA PRO A 23 21.51 -3.62 37.18
C PRO A 23 22.62 -3.97 38.17
N SER A 24 23.41 -2.98 38.57
CA SER A 24 24.35 -3.16 39.66
C SER A 24 23.55 -3.44 40.94
N LYS A 25 24.01 -4.37 41.77
CA LYS A 25 23.34 -4.82 43.03
C LYS A 25 22.96 -3.69 44.02
N ALA A 26 23.18 -2.43 43.65
CA ALA A 26 22.98 -1.22 44.50
C ALA A 26 21.95 -0.22 43.91
N SER A 27 21.28 -0.52 42.79
CA SER A 27 20.37 0.45 42.15
C SER A 27 18.96 0.32 42.70
N SER A 28 18.39 1.42 43.20
CA SER A 28 16.97 1.50 43.55
C SER A 28 16.08 1.30 42.29
N VAL A 29 14.90 0.74 42.45
CA VAL A 29 13.91 0.47 41.38
C VAL A 29 13.61 1.71 40.50
N GLN A 30 13.86 2.91 41.01
CA GLN A 30 13.70 4.17 40.29
C GLN A 30 14.87 4.51 39.35
N ALA A 31 16.09 3.98 39.60
CA ALA A 31 17.26 4.15 38.74
C ALA A 31 17.20 3.28 37.45
N GLU A 32 16.38 2.23 37.44
CA GLU A 32 16.22 1.34 36.28
C GLU A 32 15.41 1.97 35.12
N LYS A 33 14.62 3.03 35.39
CA LYS A 33 13.77 3.67 34.39
C LYS A 33 14.48 4.70 33.50
N ASN A 34 15.70 5.14 33.83
CA ASN A 34 16.39 6.24 33.13
C ASN A 34 17.82 5.86 32.67
N VAL A 35 18.03 4.63 32.22
CA VAL A 35 19.34 4.26 31.67
C VAL A 35 19.49 4.80 30.25
N PRO A 36 20.46 5.70 29.98
CA PRO A 36 20.65 6.27 28.66
C PRO A 36 20.83 5.21 27.57
N ILE A 37 20.33 5.51 26.37
CA ILE A 37 20.54 4.66 25.19
C ILE A 37 21.92 5.00 24.63
N TYR A 38 22.82 4.02 24.61
CA TYR A 38 24.17 4.14 24.06
C TYR A 38 24.25 3.48 22.69
N CYS A 39 24.81 4.22 21.72
CA CYS A 39 25.01 3.75 20.36
C CYS A 39 26.39 4.11 19.84
N ASP A 40 26.98 3.27 18.99
CA ASP A 40 28.11 3.62 18.15
C ASP A 40 27.65 3.71 16.70
N LEU A 41 27.91 4.86 16.07
CA LEU A 41 27.66 5.08 14.65
C LEU A 41 29.01 5.05 13.90
N TYR A 42 29.13 4.19 12.91
CA TYR A 42 30.38 4.00 12.16
C TYR A 42 30.11 3.77 10.67
N PRO A 43 31.01 4.27 9.78
CA PRO A 43 30.96 3.97 8.36
C PRO A 43 31.49 2.54 8.11
N VAL A 44 30.98 1.90 7.08
CA VAL A 44 31.39 0.57 6.65
C VAL A 44 31.14 0.37 5.16
N ALA A 45 32.03 -0.32 4.48
CA ALA A 45 31.78 -0.74 3.10
C ALA A 45 30.54 -1.66 3.06
N PHE A 46 29.68 -1.47 2.08
CA PHE A 46 28.42 -2.25 2.01
C PHE A 46 28.66 -3.76 1.88
N SER A 47 29.72 -4.16 1.18
CA SER A 47 30.13 -5.58 1.11
C SER A 47 30.47 -6.15 2.48
N GLU A 48 31.15 -5.37 3.31
CA GLU A 48 31.52 -5.75 4.68
C GLU A 48 30.29 -5.75 5.60
N ALA A 49 29.42 -4.75 5.47
CA ALA A 49 28.13 -4.68 6.18
C ALA A 49 27.29 -5.95 5.95
N ARG A 50 27.25 -6.44 4.71
CA ARG A 50 26.56 -7.69 4.35
C ARG A 50 27.21 -8.92 5.00
N ASN A 51 28.53 -8.96 5.07
CA ASN A 51 29.26 -10.10 5.65
C ASN A 51 29.13 -10.17 7.17
N GLN A 52 29.21 -9.04 7.86
CA GLN A 52 29.04 -9.01 9.33
C GLN A 52 27.58 -9.19 9.76
N GLY A 53 26.62 -8.88 8.85
CA GLY A 53 25.19 -8.88 9.13
C GLY A 53 24.73 -7.64 9.90
N TYR A 54 23.54 -7.16 9.56
CA TYR A 54 22.84 -6.08 10.24
C TYR A 54 21.34 -6.25 10.05
N GLU A 55 20.57 -5.55 10.87
CA GLU A 55 19.12 -5.45 10.70
C GLU A 55 18.72 -4.04 10.34
N ALA A 56 17.61 -3.86 9.63
CA ALA A 56 17.10 -2.54 9.28
C ALA A 56 15.88 -2.19 10.15
N LEU A 57 15.79 -0.95 10.60
CA LEU A 57 14.64 -0.45 11.34
C LEU A 57 13.70 0.30 10.40
N SER A 58 12.45 -0.15 10.36
CA SER A 58 11.35 0.50 9.66
C SER A 58 10.34 1.02 10.69
N TYR A 59 10.14 2.34 10.76
CA TYR A 59 9.33 2.96 11.79
C TYR A 59 8.78 4.33 11.32
N THR A 60 7.79 4.85 12.00
CA THR A 60 7.32 6.23 11.76
C THR A 60 8.21 7.21 12.51
N TRP A 61 8.71 8.25 11.83
CA TRP A 61 9.57 9.24 12.49
C TRP A 61 8.90 9.91 13.69
N GLY A 62 7.61 10.22 13.58
CA GLY A 62 6.83 10.89 14.61
C GLY A 62 7.04 12.40 14.63
N ASN A 63 6.52 13.05 15.67
CA ASN A 63 6.63 14.51 15.84
C ASN A 63 8.08 14.92 16.22
N PRO A 64 8.73 15.82 15.48
CA PRO A 64 10.08 16.32 15.79
C PRO A 64 10.12 17.37 16.90
N GLU A 65 8.96 17.91 17.33
CA GLU A 65 8.91 19.07 18.27
C GLU A 65 9.32 18.71 19.70
N GLU A 66 9.19 17.43 20.10
CA GLU A 66 9.56 16.94 21.43
C GLU A 66 10.66 15.87 21.34
N PRO A 67 11.89 16.22 20.98
CA PRO A 67 12.97 15.25 20.86
C PRO A 67 13.40 14.73 22.24
N LEU A 68 13.84 13.48 22.24
CA LEU A 68 14.53 12.86 23.37
C LEU A 68 16.00 12.64 22.99
N SER A 69 16.89 12.63 23.97
CA SER A 69 18.32 12.46 23.72
C SER A 69 18.75 10.99 23.83
N ILE A 70 19.64 10.59 22.95
CA ILE A 70 20.43 9.36 23.04
C ILE A 70 21.92 9.69 22.95
N LEU A 71 22.78 8.79 23.38
CA LEU A 71 24.23 8.96 23.28
C LEU A 71 24.77 8.19 22.08
N VAL A 72 25.21 8.91 21.05
CA VAL A 72 25.86 8.34 19.86
C VAL A 72 27.33 8.76 19.85
N ASN A 73 28.23 7.79 19.86
CA ASN A 73 29.69 8.05 19.95
C ASN A 73 30.04 8.99 21.12
N LYS A 74 29.39 8.81 22.27
CA LYS A 74 29.52 9.64 23.49
C LYS A 74 29.02 11.08 23.34
N THR A 75 28.36 11.43 22.24
CA THR A 75 27.76 12.73 22.00
C THR A 75 26.24 12.61 22.15
N GLU A 76 25.63 13.57 22.80
CA GLU A 76 24.19 13.65 22.95
C GLU A 76 23.56 14.05 21.61
N VAL A 77 22.63 13.23 21.11
CA VAL A 77 21.97 13.42 19.82
C VAL A 77 20.47 13.41 20.04
N PRO A 78 19.76 14.46 19.61
CA PRO A 78 18.30 14.49 19.67
C PRO A 78 17.70 13.55 18.63
N VAL A 79 16.71 12.76 19.06
CA VAL A 79 15.92 11.87 18.19
C VAL A 79 14.43 12.05 18.50
N THR A 80 13.56 11.73 17.56
CA THR A 80 12.13 11.79 17.83
C THR A 80 11.75 10.84 18.97
N ARG A 81 10.70 11.18 19.71
CA ARG A 81 10.18 10.33 20.80
C ARG A 81 9.92 8.90 20.33
N ASN A 82 9.36 8.71 19.12
CA ASN A 82 9.06 7.38 18.59
C ASN A 82 10.34 6.56 18.33
N LEU A 83 11.38 7.18 17.77
CA LEU A 83 12.67 6.50 17.59
C LEU A 83 13.31 6.13 18.92
N HIS A 84 13.28 7.04 19.91
CA HIS A 84 13.79 6.76 21.25
C HIS A 84 13.10 5.54 21.86
N VAL A 85 11.76 5.52 21.83
CA VAL A 85 10.96 4.40 22.36
C VAL A 85 11.22 3.10 21.58
N ALA A 86 11.35 3.17 20.26
CA ALA A 86 11.73 2.01 19.44
C ALA A 86 13.09 1.43 19.87
N LEU A 87 14.12 2.27 19.97
CA LEU A 87 15.46 1.84 20.38
C LEU A 87 15.45 1.26 21.80
N GLU A 88 14.69 1.86 22.73
CA GLU A 88 14.54 1.36 24.08
C GLU A 88 13.92 -0.05 24.15
N HIS A 89 12.94 -0.34 23.28
CA HIS A 89 12.30 -1.65 23.20
C HIS A 89 13.13 -2.69 22.44
N LEU A 90 13.90 -2.25 21.46
CA LEU A 90 14.68 -3.12 20.59
C LEU A 90 16.06 -3.48 21.16
N ARG A 91 16.57 -2.71 22.13
CA ARG A 91 17.85 -3.03 22.77
C ARG A 91 17.73 -4.30 23.62
N GLY A 92 18.67 -5.22 23.42
CA GLY A 92 18.73 -6.46 24.19
C GLY A 92 19.15 -6.24 25.65
N GLU A 93 18.89 -7.23 26.47
CA GLU A 93 19.34 -7.21 27.87
C GLU A 93 20.82 -7.63 28.02
N THR A 94 21.30 -8.51 27.15
CA THR A 94 22.63 -9.11 27.28
C THR A 94 23.57 -8.85 26.10
N SER A 95 23.03 -8.58 24.91
CA SER A 95 23.80 -8.36 23.69
C SER A 95 23.33 -7.13 22.94
N GLY A 96 24.28 -6.41 22.34
CA GLY A 96 23.96 -5.32 21.42
C GLY A 96 23.44 -5.83 20.08
N VAL A 97 22.77 -4.95 19.34
CA VAL A 97 22.29 -5.22 17.98
C VAL A 97 22.87 -4.20 17.01
N VAL A 98 23.19 -4.63 15.81
CA VAL A 98 23.66 -3.76 14.73
C VAL A 98 22.47 -3.44 13.84
N LEU A 99 22.15 -2.14 13.76
CA LEU A 99 20.99 -1.63 13.04
C LEU A 99 21.40 -0.67 11.92
N TRP A 100 20.61 -0.64 10.88
CA TRP A 100 20.53 0.51 10.00
C TRP A 100 19.25 1.29 10.31
N VAL A 101 19.40 2.57 10.64
CA VAL A 101 18.31 3.47 11.02
C VAL A 101 18.44 4.74 10.18
N ASP A 102 17.51 4.98 9.29
CA ASP A 102 17.53 6.08 8.31
C ASP A 102 17.83 7.44 8.92
N ALA A 103 17.15 7.79 10.03
CA ALA A 103 17.34 9.08 10.70
C ALA A 103 18.73 9.29 11.28
N LEU A 104 19.47 8.22 11.61
CA LEU A 104 20.81 8.30 12.21
C LEU A 104 21.92 7.91 11.23
N CYS A 105 21.68 6.94 10.35
CA CYS A 105 22.68 6.44 9.40
C CYS A 105 22.84 7.37 8.17
N ILE A 106 21.78 8.10 7.81
CA ILE A 106 21.82 9.12 6.77
C ILE A 106 22.05 10.49 7.41
N ASN A 107 23.02 11.25 6.89
CA ASN A 107 23.16 12.65 7.27
C ASN A 107 22.02 13.46 6.63
N GLN A 108 21.00 13.79 7.42
CA GLN A 108 19.79 14.46 6.96
C GLN A 108 20.00 15.93 6.57
N THR A 109 21.16 16.53 6.93
CA THR A 109 21.50 17.91 6.60
C THR A 109 22.34 18.07 5.33
N ASP A 110 22.73 16.96 4.72
CA ASP A 110 23.52 16.92 3.47
C ASP A 110 22.65 16.32 2.35
N ASP A 111 22.03 17.19 1.57
CA ASP A 111 21.09 16.80 0.50
C ASP A 111 21.74 15.89 -0.56
N VAL A 112 23.04 16.06 -0.84
CA VAL A 112 23.76 15.24 -1.81
C VAL A 112 23.93 13.82 -1.27
N LYS A 113 24.48 13.69 -0.07
CA LYS A 113 24.67 12.39 0.57
C LYS A 113 23.35 11.71 0.91
N LYS A 114 22.34 12.49 1.29
CA LYS A 114 20.98 11.98 1.48
C LYS A 114 20.44 11.37 0.18
N SER A 115 20.56 12.08 -0.94
CA SER A 115 20.12 11.59 -2.25
C SER A 115 20.82 10.29 -2.65
N GLU A 116 22.15 10.20 -2.45
CA GLU A 116 22.94 8.99 -2.71
C GLU A 116 22.45 7.81 -1.85
N GLN A 117 22.27 8.02 -0.54
CA GLN A 117 21.86 6.97 0.40
C GLN A 117 20.42 6.54 0.16
N VAL A 118 19.50 7.46 -0.16
CA VAL A 118 18.12 7.13 -0.50
C VAL A 118 18.04 6.28 -1.77
N ASN A 119 18.84 6.60 -2.78
CA ASN A 119 18.95 5.78 -3.99
C ASN A 119 19.47 4.36 -3.69
N PHE A 120 20.18 4.18 -2.58
CA PHE A 120 20.75 2.91 -2.16
C PHE A 120 19.88 2.14 -1.15
N MET A 121 18.77 2.74 -0.67
CA MET A 121 17.90 2.14 0.37
C MET A 121 17.38 0.75 -0.02
N ARG A 122 17.03 0.53 -1.29
CA ARG A 122 16.60 -0.79 -1.77
C ARG A 122 17.62 -1.88 -1.43
N GLU A 123 18.90 -1.63 -1.75
CA GLU A 123 19.97 -2.59 -1.49
C GLU A 123 20.17 -2.79 0.02
N ILE A 124 20.05 -1.73 0.81
CA ILE A 124 20.18 -1.79 2.27
C ILE A 124 19.10 -2.69 2.87
N TYR A 125 17.82 -2.46 2.53
CA TYR A 125 16.73 -3.29 3.06
C TYR A 125 16.73 -4.72 2.50
N ALA A 126 17.06 -4.90 1.22
CA ALA A 126 17.12 -6.23 0.60
C ALA A 126 18.22 -7.13 1.17
N HIS A 127 19.28 -6.55 1.73
CA HIS A 127 20.41 -7.30 2.28
C HIS A 127 20.50 -7.30 3.81
N ALA A 128 19.60 -6.60 4.49
CA ALA A 128 19.44 -6.74 5.93
C ALA A 128 19.05 -8.18 6.28
N ASN A 129 19.61 -8.71 7.36
CA ASN A 129 19.27 -10.04 7.86
C ASN A 129 17.79 -10.12 8.25
N ASN A 130 17.29 -9.02 8.80
CA ASN A 130 15.89 -8.86 9.19
C ASN A 130 15.52 -7.37 9.12
N THR A 131 14.29 -7.07 8.75
CA THR A 131 13.70 -5.73 8.89
C THR A 131 12.76 -5.73 10.08
N ARG A 132 13.10 -4.92 11.09
CA ARG A 132 12.28 -4.71 12.27
C ARG A 132 11.29 -3.58 12.00
N VAL A 133 10.03 -3.95 11.87
CA VAL A 133 8.93 -2.98 11.75
C VAL A 133 8.46 -2.59 13.14
N TRP A 134 8.52 -1.31 13.45
CA TRP A 134 8.05 -0.77 14.73
C TRP A 134 6.71 -0.05 14.56
N LEU A 135 5.64 -0.62 15.12
CA LEU A 135 4.29 -0.05 15.09
C LEU A 135 4.03 0.97 16.21
N GLY A 136 4.92 1.05 17.18
CA GLY A 136 4.75 1.86 18.39
C GLY A 136 4.62 1.03 19.67
N PRO A 137 4.47 1.69 20.83
CA PRO A 137 4.24 1.02 22.10
C PRO A 137 2.92 0.25 22.12
N ALA A 138 2.76 -0.63 23.11
CA ALA A 138 1.50 -1.29 23.37
C ALA A 138 0.44 -0.27 23.83
N GLU A 139 -0.73 -0.34 23.23
CA GLU A 139 -1.88 0.54 23.53
C GLU A 139 -3.19 -0.26 23.45
N GLY A 140 -4.12 0.03 24.36
CA GLY A 140 -5.42 -0.62 24.36
C GLY A 140 -5.32 -2.15 24.39
N THR A 141 -5.91 -2.81 23.41
CA THR A 141 -5.92 -4.27 23.25
C THR A 141 -4.77 -4.80 22.38
N SER A 142 -3.80 -3.98 22.00
CA SER A 142 -2.78 -4.35 21.01
C SER A 142 -2.00 -5.62 21.37
N ASP A 143 -1.67 -5.85 22.66
CA ASP A 143 -0.94 -7.04 23.08
C ASP A 143 -1.78 -8.30 22.86
N GLU A 144 -3.05 -8.27 23.25
CA GLU A 144 -3.99 -9.37 23.03
C GLU A 144 -4.12 -9.67 21.52
N ILE A 145 -4.29 -8.63 20.71
CA ILE A 145 -4.43 -8.76 19.26
C ILE A 145 -3.16 -9.30 18.61
N MET A 146 -1.99 -8.86 19.02
CA MET A 146 -0.72 -9.40 18.53
C MET A 146 -0.58 -10.90 18.80
N VAL A 147 -0.99 -11.35 19.98
CA VAL A 147 -0.99 -12.79 20.34
C VAL A 147 -2.00 -13.56 19.47
N GLN A 148 -3.22 -13.05 19.33
CA GLN A 148 -4.27 -13.68 18.52
C GLN A 148 -3.84 -13.77 17.04
N LEU A 149 -3.31 -12.69 16.47
CA LEU A 149 -2.81 -12.69 15.08
C LEU A 149 -1.68 -13.71 14.88
N ALA A 150 -0.75 -13.83 15.83
CA ALA A 150 0.31 -14.83 15.75
C ALA A 150 -0.25 -16.26 15.77
N GLN A 151 -1.23 -16.54 16.61
CA GLN A 151 -1.88 -17.84 16.72
C GLN A 151 -2.71 -18.17 15.46
N ILE A 152 -3.54 -17.23 15.00
CA ILE A 152 -4.34 -17.38 13.78
C ILE A 152 -3.41 -17.62 12.58
N GLY A 153 -2.42 -16.76 12.38
CA GLY A 153 -1.49 -16.88 11.26
C GLY A 153 -0.73 -18.20 11.26
N LYS A 154 -0.26 -18.63 12.44
CA LYS A 154 0.36 -19.95 12.60
C LYS A 154 -0.61 -21.07 12.20
N THR A 155 -1.85 -21.03 12.68
CA THR A 155 -2.86 -22.04 12.37
C THR A 155 -3.18 -22.09 10.88
N VAL A 156 -3.31 -20.94 10.23
CA VAL A 156 -3.54 -20.84 8.78
C VAL A 156 -2.40 -21.49 7.98
N ILE A 157 -1.15 -21.22 8.37
CA ILE A 157 0.02 -21.79 7.69
C ILE A 157 0.14 -23.28 7.98
N ASP A 158 0.03 -23.72 9.24
CA ASP A 158 0.13 -25.13 9.62
C ASP A 158 -0.94 -26.01 8.93
N ARG A 159 -2.09 -25.44 8.58
CA ARG A 159 -3.16 -26.13 7.84
C ARG A 159 -3.00 -26.06 6.32
N GLY A 160 -1.96 -25.41 5.80
CA GLY A 160 -1.76 -25.21 4.35
C GLY A 160 -2.79 -24.29 3.70
N ALA A 161 -3.52 -23.51 4.50
CA ALA A 161 -4.59 -22.64 4.04
C ALA A 161 -4.10 -21.33 3.42
N PHE A 162 -2.87 -20.97 3.68
CA PHE A 162 -2.28 -19.73 3.18
C PHE A 162 -2.31 -19.68 1.65
N ASP A 163 -1.86 -20.74 0.98
CA ASP A 163 -1.86 -20.84 -0.48
C ASP A 163 -3.29 -20.79 -1.06
N LEU A 164 -4.26 -21.36 -0.35
CA LEU A 164 -5.66 -21.28 -0.74
C LEU A 164 -6.17 -19.85 -0.75
N PHE A 165 -5.94 -19.09 0.34
CA PHE A 165 -6.33 -17.69 0.43
C PHE A 165 -5.64 -16.82 -0.62
N ILE A 166 -4.36 -17.09 -0.91
CA ILE A 166 -3.62 -16.40 -1.97
C ILE A 166 -4.26 -16.67 -3.34
N ARG A 167 -4.55 -17.94 -3.67
CA ARG A 167 -5.22 -18.29 -4.93
C ARG A 167 -6.53 -17.54 -5.09
N MET A 168 -7.36 -17.45 -4.07
CA MET A 168 -8.62 -16.71 -4.12
C MET A 168 -8.45 -15.23 -4.40
N THR A 169 -7.36 -14.61 -3.90
CA THR A 169 -7.06 -13.20 -4.19
C THR A 169 -6.47 -12.97 -5.58
N THR A 170 -5.88 -14.01 -6.19
CA THR A 170 -5.18 -13.93 -7.49
C THR A 170 -5.95 -14.58 -8.63
N LEU A 171 -6.89 -15.51 -8.35
CA LEU A 171 -7.74 -16.11 -9.37
C LEU A 171 -8.61 -15.03 -10.01
N SER A 172 -8.20 -14.68 -11.19
CA SER A 172 -8.86 -13.76 -12.07
C SER A 172 -10.18 -14.40 -12.60
N ILE A 173 -11.09 -13.55 -13.04
CA ILE A 173 -12.36 -13.84 -13.71
C ILE A 173 -12.25 -14.92 -14.84
N LYS A 174 -11.04 -15.26 -15.25
CA LYS A 174 -10.76 -16.23 -16.32
C LYS A 174 -10.93 -17.71 -15.93
N ASP A 175 -10.88 -18.04 -14.63
CA ASP A 175 -11.06 -19.41 -14.15
C ASP A 175 -12.18 -19.46 -13.08
N ARG A 176 -13.41 -19.31 -13.54
CA ARG A 176 -14.61 -19.28 -12.69
C ARG A 176 -14.81 -20.58 -11.90
N ASP A 177 -14.56 -21.72 -12.52
CA ASP A 177 -14.80 -23.03 -11.87
C ASP A 177 -13.75 -23.31 -10.80
N GLY A 178 -12.49 -22.99 -11.07
CA GLY A 178 -11.40 -23.06 -10.09
C GLY A 178 -11.59 -22.08 -8.92
N ALA A 179 -12.11 -20.87 -9.19
CA ALA A 179 -12.41 -19.87 -8.18
C ALA A 179 -13.53 -20.34 -7.23
N VAL A 180 -14.64 -20.89 -7.74
CA VAL A 180 -15.75 -21.40 -6.94
C VAL A 180 -15.29 -22.56 -6.03
N HIS A 181 -14.50 -23.49 -6.56
CA HIS A 181 -13.99 -24.61 -5.75
C HIS A 181 -13.03 -24.16 -4.64
N ALA A 182 -12.18 -23.16 -4.92
CA ALA A 182 -11.29 -22.57 -3.93
C ALA A 182 -12.08 -21.81 -2.85
N GLU A 183 -13.15 -21.12 -3.24
CA GLU A 183 -14.05 -20.40 -2.33
C GLU A 183 -14.77 -21.36 -1.36
N ASP A 184 -15.30 -22.49 -1.87
CA ASP A 184 -15.92 -23.52 -1.04
C ASP A 184 -14.94 -24.12 -0.01
N GLN A 185 -13.69 -24.36 -0.41
CA GLN A 185 -12.65 -24.87 0.50
C GLN A 185 -12.26 -23.84 1.56
N ALA A 186 -12.12 -22.57 1.17
CA ALA A 186 -11.80 -21.50 2.12
C ALA A 186 -12.94 -21.27 3.11
N THR A 187 -14.19 -21.30 2.64
CA THR A 187 -15.38 -21.17 3.49
C THR A 187 -15.41 -22.27 4.55
N LYS A 188 -15.27 -23.54 4.17
CA LYS A 188 -15.21 -24.67 5.10
C LYS A 188 -14.08 -24.53 6.12
N LEU A 189 -12.93 -24.04 5.71
CA LEU A 189 -11.81 -23.82 6.61
C LEU A 189 -12.09 -22.72 7.62
N VAL A 190 -12.68 -21.60 7.17
CA VAL A 190 -13.08 -20.51 8.04
C VAL A 190 -14.13 -20.98 9.05
N GLU A 191 -15.14 -21.75 8.60
CA GLU A 191 -16.12 -22.40 9.45
C GLU A 191 -15.47 -23.28 10.52
N ASP A 192 -14.56 -24.19 10.14
CA ASP A 192 -13.86 -25.09 11.06
C ASP A 192 -12.96 -24.32 12.07
N MET A 193 -12.40 -23.20 11.66
CA MET A 193 -11.63 -22.35 12.56
C MET A 193 -12.52 -21.51 13.48
N LEU A 194 -13.66 -21.02 13.00
CA LEU A 194 -14.63 -20.26 13.80
C LEU A 194 -15.30 -21.14 14.84
N ASP A 195 -15.69 -22.37 14.48
CA ASP A 195 -16.40 -23.31 15.37
C ASP A 195 -15.60 -23.65 16.63
N ARG A 196 -14.30 -23.51 16.60
CA ARG A 196 -13.40 -23.84 17.72
C ARG A 196 -13.04 -22.70 18.65
N SER A 197 -13.16 -21.45 18.24
CA SER A 197 -12.61 -20.34 19.02
C SER A 197 -13.40 -19.02 19.04
N LEU A 198 -14.34 -18.79 18.10
CA LEU A 198 -14.95 -17.48 17.88
C LEU A 198 -16.49 -17.57 17.65
N LEU A 199 -17.15 -18.55 18.23
CA LEU A 199 -18.60 -18.77 18.09
C LEU A 199 -19.50 -17.62 18.57
N GLN A 200 -18.93 -16.60 19.21
CA GLN A 200 -19.70 -15.42 19.61
C GLN A 200 -19.33 -14.24 18.72
N ILE A 201 -20.30 -13.68 18.03
CA ILE A 201 -20.16 -12.46 17.22
C ILE A 201 -19.46 -11.35 18.02
N LYS A 202 -19.66 -11.29 19.32
CA LYS A 202 -19.02 -10.33 20.22
C LYS A 202 -17.50 -10.47 20.26
N ASP A 203 -16.97 -11.69 20.27
CA ASP A 203 -15.51 -11.95 20.28
C ASP A 203 -14.91 -11.65 18.90
N SER A 204 -15.64 -12.00 17.82
CA SER A 204 -15.26 -11.65 16.46
C SER A 204 -15.22 -10.13 16.26
N LEU A 205 -16.19 -9.38 16.78
CA LEU A 205 -16.19 -7.91 16.73
C LEU A 205 -15.02 -7.31 17.51
N ARG A 206 -14.68 -7.86 18.67
CA ARG A 206 -13.51 -7.43 19.44
C ARG A 206 -12.22 -7.64 18.68
N LEU A 207 -12.06 -8.80 18.06
CA LEU A 207 -10.90 -9.09 17.19
C LEU A 207 -10.86 -8.14 15.99
N LEU A 208 -11.95 -7.99 15.23
CA LEU A 208 -12.02 -7.10 14.07
C LEU A 208 -11.66 -5.66 14.45
N THR A 209 -12.23 -5.14 15.53
CA THR A 209 -11.97 -3.79 16.02
C THR A 209 -10.51 -3.62 16.41
N GLY A 210 -9.95 -4.55 17.16
CA GLY A 210 -8.57 -4.49 17.59
C GLY A 210 -7.57 -4.61 16.42
N VAL A 211 -7.89 -5.44 15.42
CA VAL A 211 -7.11 -5.53 14.18
C VAL A 211 -7.19 -4.23 13.39
N ARG A 212 -8.38 -3.65 13.23
CA ARG A 212 -8.55 -2.33 12.61
C ARG A 212 -7.66 -1.30 13.31
N ASP A 213 -7.70 -1.23 14.62
CA ASP A 213 -6.94 -0.23 15.41
C ASP A 213 -5.43 -0.44 15.23
N LEU A 214 -4.95 -1.68 15.21
CA LEU A 214 -3.53 -2.00 14.96
C LEU A 214 -3.10 -1.63 13.53
N LEU A 215 -3.94 -1.90 12.53
CA LEU A 215 -3.66 -1.61 11.12
C LEU A 215 -3.96 -0.15 10.73
N SER A 216 -4.62 0.63 11.58
CA SER A 216 -4.81 2.07 11.43
C SER A 216 -3.65 2.89 12.01
N ARG A 217 -2.65 2.25 12.62
CA ARG A 217 -1.48 2.98 13.14
C ARG A 217 -0.77 3.75 12.03
N PRO A 218 -0.22 4.94 12.30
CA PRO A 218 0.40 5.82 11.29
C PRO A 218 1.52 5.16 10.48
N TYR A 219 2.13 4.10 11.01
CA TYR A 219 3.14 3.32 10.29
C TYR A 219 2.65 2.85 8.92
N TRP A 220 1.41 2.34 8.85
CA TRP A 220 0.87 1.72 7.63
C TRP A 220 0.52 2.72 6.54
N SER A 221 0.42 4.02 6.85
CA SER A 221 0.17 5.08 5.87
C SER A 221 1.44 5.59 5.16
N ARG A 222 2.64 5.29 5.65
CA ARG A 222 3.90 5.76 5.06
C ARG A 222 4.14 5.17 3.66
N VAL A 223 4.61 6.00 2.73
CA VAL A 223 4.94 5.52 1.38
C VAL A 223 6.20 4.64 1.37
N TRP A 224 7.18 4.94 2.18
CA TRP A 224 8.48 4.25 2.22
C TRP A 224 8.39 2.80 2.66
N ILE A 225 7.40 2.43 3.50
CA ILE A 225 7.23 1.03 3.93
C ILE A 225 7.06 0.06 2.77
N LEU A 226 6.61 0.56 1.61
CA LEU A 226 6.53 -0.26 0.40
C LEU A 226 7.90 -0.82 0.05
N GLN A 227 8.91 0.04 -0.05
CA GLN A 227 10.27 -0.42 -0.31
C GLN A 227 10.86 -1.17 0.90
N GLU A 228 10.66 -0.66 2.11
CA GLU A 228 11.23 -1.20 3.35
C GLU A 228 10.76 -2.64 3.65
N ILE A 229 9.47 -2.95 3.44
CA ILE A 229 8.90 -4.29 3.67
C ILE A 229 9.02 -5.18 2.44
N VAL A 230 8.68 -4.64 1.24
CA VAL A 230 8.54 -5.47 0.04
C VAL A 230 9.86 -6.09 -0.37
N VAL A 231 10.98 -5.34 -0.34
CA VAL A 231 12.26 -5.88 -0.80
C VAL A 231 13.01 -6.71 0.25
N SER A 232 12.62 -6.59 1.51
CA SER A 232 13.31 -7.26 2.64
C SER A 232 13.12 -8.78 2.59
N ARG A 233 14.16 -9.53 2.94
CA ARG A 233 14.10 -11.00 2.99
C ARG A 233 13.24 -11.48 4.16
N ASN A 234 13.56 -11.01 5.35
CA ASN A 234 12.83 -11.32 6.58
C ASN A 234 12.26 -10.04 7.18
N VAL A 235 11.05 -10.11 7.71
CA VAL A 235 10.38 -8.98 8.36
C VAL A 235 9.72 -9.46 9.63
N GLU A 236 10.01 -8.79 10.74
CA GLU A 236 9.33 -8.96 12.02
C GLU A 236 8.63 -7.66 12.41
N VAL A 237 7.37 -7.76 12.80
CA VAL A 237 6.53 -6.63 13.21
C VAL A 237 6.45 -6.58 14.72
N TYR A 238 6.85 -5.45 15.28
CA TYR A 238 6.90 -5.19 16.73
C TYR A 238 5.80 -4.21 17.14
N CYS A 239 5.11 -4.53 18.23
CA CYS A 239 4.20 -3.64 18.93
C CYS A 239 4.47 -3.78 20.44
N GLY A 240 4.96 -2.73 21.06
CA GLY A 240 5.46 -2.82 22.43
C GLY A 240 6.57 -3.88 22.56
N LYS A 241 6.36 -4.84 23.46
CA LYS A 241 7.31 -5.95 23.68
C LYS A 241 7.02 -7.19 22.83
N LEU A 242 5.90 -7.21 22.14
CA LEU A 242 5.48 -8.36 21.33
C LEU A 242 5.95 -8.21 19.90
N LYS A 243 6.20 -9.34 19.27
CA LYS A 243 6.55 -9.40 17.85
C LYS A 243 5.85 -10.55 17.13
N ILE A 244 5.63 -10.36 15.84
CA ILE A 244 5.08 -11.38 14.94
C ILE A 244 5.88 -11.39 13.63
N GLY A 245 6.20 -12.56 13.12
CA GLY A 245 6.75 -12.69 11.76
C GLY A 245 5.74 -12.25 10.70
N PHE A 246 6.20 -11.53 9.69
CA PHE A 246 5.31 -10.95 8.68
C PHE A 246 4.47 -11.98 7.93
N ALA A 247 5.00 -13.19 7.71
CA ALA A 247 4.24 -14.28 7.09
C ALA A 247 3.01 -14.67 7.92
N PHE A 248 3.16 -14.75 9.25
CA PHE A 248 2.04 -15.04 10.14
C PHE A 248 1.03 -13.89 10.18
N LEU A 249 1.52 -12.64 10.22
CA LEU A 249 0.65 -11.47 10.13
C LEU A 249 -0.16 -11.48 8.83
N HIS A 250 0.48 -11.73 7.69
CA HIS A 250 -0.20 -11.79 6.39
C HIS A 250 -1.26 -12.90 6.36
N ALA A 251 -0.91 -14.11 6.80
CA ALA A 251 -1.84 -15.23 6.87
C ALA A 251 -3.05 -14.93 7.76
N ALA A 252 -2.81 -14.31 8.92
CA ALA A 252 -3.89 -13.88 9.81
C ALA A 252 -4.79 -12.81 9.17
N MET A 253 -4.20 -11.83 8.47
CA MET A 253 -4.97 -10.78 7.80
C MET A 253 -5.89 -11.36 6.71
N LEU A 254 -5.40 -12.29 5.90
CA LEU A 254 -6.23 -12.95 4.90
C LEU A 254 -7.39 -13.69 5.56
N TYR A 255 -7.11 -14.49 6.59
CA TYR A 255 -8.16 -15.17 7.36
C TYR A 255 -9.21 -14.19 7.90
N ILE A 256 -8.80 -13.07 8.48
CA ILE A 256 -9.71 -12.07 9.06
C ILE A 256 -10.61 -11.42 8.00
N ILE A 257 -10.08 -11.14 6.82
CA ILE A 257 -10.88 -10.62 5.69
C ILE A 257 -11.96 -11.65 5.29
N TYR A 258 -11.58 -12.92 5.14
CA TYR A 258 -12.54 -13.99 4.81
C TYR A 258 -13.53 -14.24 5.94
N MET A 259 -13.08 -14.23 7.19
CA MET A 259 -13.94 -14.36 8.37
C MET A 259 -15.00 -13.25 8.40
N GLN A 260 -14.64 -12.01 8.16
CA GLN A 260 -15.58 -10.89 8.12
C GLN A 260 -16.61 -11.07 7.01
N THR A 261 -16.18 -11.49 5.83
CA THR A 261 -17.06 -11.80 4.69
C THR A 261 -18.02 -12.94 5.03
N PHE A 262 -17.51 -14.02 5.61
CA PHE A 262 -18.29 -15.17 6.03
C PHE A 262 -19.35 -14.78 7.06
N LEU A 263 -18.98 -14.07 8.14
CA LEU A 263 -19.92 -13.59 9.16
C LEU A 263 -21.01 -12.69 8.55
N SER A 264 -20.65 -11.82 7.63
CA SER A 264 -21.61 -10.98 6.92
C SER A 264 -22.61 -11.81 6.12
N THR A 265 -22.14 -12.83 5.40
CA THR A 265 -22.97 -13.74 4.60
C THR A 265 -23.92 -14.57 5.47
N GLU A 266 -23.43 -15.11 6.57
CA GLU A 266 -24.25 -15.89 7.51
C GLU A 266 -25.33 -15.04 8.19
N LEU A 267 -25.07 -13.77 8.46
CA LEU A 267 -26.06 -12.84 9.01
C LEU A 267 -27.08 -12.37 7.98
N VAL A 268 -26.74 -12.30 6.69
CA VAL A 268 -27.66 -11.91 5.62
C VAL A 268 -28.80 -12.91 5.46
N LYS A 269 -28.56 -14.21 5.51
CA LYS A 269 -29.57 -15.26 5.30
C LYS A 269 -30.80 -15.11 6.24
N PRO A 270 -30.63 -15.07 7.59
CA PRO A 270 -31.74 -14.87 8.49
C PRO A 270 -32.36 -13.47 8.40
N LEU A 271 -31.56 -12.43 8.03
CA LEU A 271 -32.10 -11.08 7.80
C LEU A 271 -33.04 -11.04 6.60
N THR A 272 -32.68 -11.70 5.50
CA THR A 272 -33.55 -11.80 4.32
C THR A 272 -34.85 -12.52 4.65
N ALA A 273 -34.78 -13.65 5.38
CA ALA A 273 -35.96 -14.38 5.81
C ALA A 273 -36.88 -13.54 6.74
N LEU A 274 -36.32 -12.73 7.63
CA LEU A 274 -37.09 -11.80 8.47
C LEU A 274 -37.76 -10.71 7.64
N LEU A 275 -37.09 -10.19 6.64
CA LEU A 275 -37.64 -9.16 5.75
C LEU A 275 -38.79 -9.71 4.90
N GLU A 276 -38.63 -10.92 4.37
CA GLU A 276 -39.66 -11.62 3.57
C GLU A 276 -40.91 -11.98 4.41
N ALA A 277 -40.72 -12.27 5.70
CA ALA A 277 -41.80 -12.55 6.62
C ALA A 277 -42.53 -11.29 7.14
N SER A 278 -41.94 -10.11 6.91
CA SER A 278 -42.53 -8.84 7.35
C SER A 278 -43.60 -8.35 6.37
N ALA A 279 -44.80 -8.06 6.90
CA ALA A 279 -45.92 -7.62 6.07
C ALA A 279 -45.72 -6.24 5.42
N ASP A 280 -44.88 -5.41 5.98
CA ASP A 280 -44.56 -4.05 5.50
C ASP A 280 -43.16 -3.93 4.85
N GLY A 281 -42.44 -5.05 4.73
CA GLY A 281 -41.11 -5.07 4.14
C GLY A 281 -40.05 -4.34 4.99
N ASN A 282 -40.29 -4.15 6.30
CA ASN A 282 -39.38 -3.48 7.21
C ASN A 282 -38.86 -4.41 8.29
N PHE A 283 -37.66 -4.13 8.82
CA PHE A 283 -37.16 -4.84 10.00
C PHE A 283 -37.85 -4.34 11.27
N PRO A 284 -38.04 -5.22 12.28
CA PRO A 284 -38.46 -4.79 13.61
C PRO A 284 -37.55 -3.67 14.14
N PRO A 285 -38.07 -2.70 14.90
CA PRO A 285 -37.30 -1.57 15.44
C PRO A 285 -36.05 -2.00 16.22
N ASP A 286 -36.14 -3.08 17.00
CA ASP A 286 -35.05 -3.60 17.83
C ASP A 286 -34.47 -4.92 17.27
N CYS A 287 -34.28 -5.01 15.95
CA CYS A 287 -33.74 -6.21 15.31
C CYS A 287 -32.26 -6.40 15.67
N GLU A 288 -31.98 -7.31 16.62
CA GLU A 288 -30.62 -7.61 17.08
C GLU A 288 -29.72 -8.13 15.93
N LEU A 289 -30.24 -8.97 15.04
CA LEU A 289 -29.49 -9.47 13.88
C LEU A 289 -29.06 -8.34 12.94
N LYS A 290 -29.92 -7.34 12.71
CA LYS A 290 -29.58 -6.15 11.92
C LYS A 290 -28.49 -5.33 12.61
N ALA A 291 -28.57 -5.17 13.93
CA ALA A 291 -27.54 -4.47 14.69
C ALA A 291 -26.20 -5.21 14.62
N GLN A 292 -26.19 -6.54 14.72
CA GLN A 292 -24.98 -7.37 14.58
C GLN A 292 -24.38 -7.27 13.17
N PHE A 293 -25.21 -7.40 12.13
CA PHE A 293 -24.77 -7.24 10.74
C PHE A 293 -24.15 -5.87 10.49
N ASN A 294 -24.81 -4.81 10.92
CA ASN A 294 -24.29 -3.47 10.80
C ASN A 294 -22.96 -3.31 11.56
N SER A 295 -22.85 -3.87 12.75
CA SER A 295 -21.64 -3.82 13.56
C SER A 295 -20.46 -4.52 12.88
N VAL A 296 -20.66 -5.72 12.33
CA VAL A 296 -19.61 -6.45 11.59
C VAL A 296 -19.16 -5.67 10.34
N ASN A 297 -20.12 -5.13 9.58
CA ASN A 297 -19.81 -4.41 8.33
C ASN A 297 -19.30 -2.98 8.54
N SER A 298 -19.53 -2.39 9.71
CA SER A 298 -18.98 -1.07 10.05
C SER A 298 -17.50 -1.11 10.41
N VAL A 299 -16.92 -2.28 10.68
CA VAL A 299 -15.47 -2.40 10.92
C VAL A 299 -14.73 -2.46 9.60
N GLU A 300 -14.23 -1.33 9.18
CA GLU A 300 -13.41 -1.23 7.97
C GLU A 300 -11.95 -1.56 8.32
N ILE A 301 -11.43 -2.65 7.74
CA ILE A 301 -10.02 -3.03 7.87
C ILE A 301 -9.20 -2.19 6.86
N PRO A 302 -8.25 -1.37 7.33
CA PRO A 302 -7.46 -0.53 6.44
C PRO A 302 -6.73 -1.35 5.36
N PRO A 303 -6.89 -1.02 4.08
CA PRO A 303 -6.29 -1.82 2.99
C PRO A 303 -4.77 -1.66 2.88
N SER A 304 -4.19 -0.70 3.60
CA SER A 304 -2.77 -0.35 3.49
C SER A 304 -1.83 -1.52 3.80
N ALA A 305 -2.08 -2.27 4.87
CA ALA A 305 -1.26 -3.41 5.26
C ALA A 305 -1.45 -4.60 4.31
N SER A 306 -2.69 -4.88 3.89
CA SER A 306 -3.02 -5.93 2.91
C SER A 306 -2.36 -5.63 1.56
N PHE A 307 -2.35 -4.37 1.14
CA PHE A 307 -1.68 -3.93 -0.08
C PHE A 307 -0.16 -4.20 -0.03
N VAL A 308 0.51 -3.82 1.08
CA VAL A 308 1.95 -4.10 1.27
C VAL A 308 2.22 -5.61 1.25
N SER A 309 1.35 -6.38 1.88
CA SER A 309 1.46 -7.84 1.92
C SER A 309 1.35 -8.47 0.54
N GLY A 310 0.38 -8.04 -0.27
CA GLY A 310 0.20 -8.48 -1.65
C GLY A 310 1.40 -8.11 -2.55
N MET A 311 1.90 -6.88 -2.42
CA MET A 311 3.09 -6.42 -3.13
C MET A 311 4.33 -7.25 -2.77
N ARG A 312 4.53 -7.56 -1.49
CA ARG A 312 5.64 -8.39 -1.02
C ARG A 312 5.55 -9.81 -1.57
N LEU A 313 4.36 -10.40 -1.55
CA LEU A 313 4.13 -11.73 -2.10
C LEU A 313 4.52 -11.78 -3.58
N GLN A 314 4.01 -10.83 -4.38
CA GLN A 314 4.34 -10.72 -5.80
C GLN A 314 5.83 -10.50 -6.05
N TYR A 315 6.53 -9.81 -5.17
CA TYR A 315 7.96 -9.54 -5.30
C TYR A 315 8.84 -10.77 -5.05
N HIS A 316 8.46 -11.63 -4.09
CA HIS A 316 9.27 -12.76 -3.62
C HIS A 316 8.86 -14.12 -4.19
N ASP A 317 7.66 -14.25 -4.74
CA ASP A 317 7.17 -15.51 -5.30
C ASP A 317 7.00 -15.41 -6.83
N PRO A 318 8.02 -15.85 -7.60
CA PRO A 318 7.94 -15.85 -9.05
C PRO A 318 6.82 -16.72 -9.62
N ALA A 319 6.32 -17.72 -8.88
CA ALA A 319 5.21 -18.57 -9.31
C ALA A 319 3.89 -17.80 -9.35
N LEU A 320 3.74 -16.74 -8.54
CA LEU A 320 2.58 -15.86 -8.57
C LEU A 320 2.70 -14.73 -9.61
N ASP A 321 3.87 -14.61 -10.23
CA ASP A 321 4.15 -13.62 -11.27
C ASP A 321 3.47 -13.96 -12.63
N ASN A 322 2.73 -15.05 -12.73
CA ASN A 322 2.01 -15.52 -13.94
C ASN A 322 2.79 -15.30 -15.27
N GLY A 323 4.12 -15.23 -15.20
CA GLY A 323 4.99 -14.86 -16.32
C GLY A 323 4.97 -13.35 -16.65
N GLU A 324 4.31 -12.52 -15.85
CA GLU A 324 4.37 -11.07 -16.00
C GLU A 324 5.66 -10.55 -15.37
N ALA A 325 6.35 -9.66 -16.07
CA ALA A 325 7.51 -8.96 -15.53
C ALA A 325 7.13 -8.16 -14.28
N LYS A 326 8.10 -7.92 -13.40
CA LYS A 326 7.91 -7.02 -12.25
C LYS A 326 7.21 -5.73 -12.69
N PRO A 327 6.35 -5.15 -11.83
CA PRO A 327 5.60 -3.96 -12.22
C PRO A 327 6.53 -2.81 -12.59
N ASN A 328 6.18 -2.08 -13.64
CA ASN A 328 6.84 -0.84 -13.99
C ASN A 328 6.38 0.32 -13.08
N LEU A 329 7.03 1.48 -13.17
CA LEU A 329 6.75 2.62 -12.29
C LEU A 329 5.30 3.11 -12.41
N ILE A 330 4.74 3.17 -13.62
CA ILE A 330 3.34 3.61 -13.80
C ILE A 330 2.35 2.63 -13.14
N GLN A 331 2.60 1.33 -13.23
CA GLN A 331 1.75 0.33 -12.56
C GLN A 331 1.83 0.42 -11.04
N LEU A 332 3.02 0.72 -10.50
CA LEU A 332 3.18 0.98 -9.07
C LEU A 332 2.43 2.23 -8.64
N LEU A 333 2.59 3.33 -9.36
CA LEU A 333 1.91 4.59 -9.10
C LEU A 333 0.38 4.44 -9.17
N ALA A 334 -0.13 3.70 -10.16
CA ALA A 334 -1.55 3.42 -10.32
C ALA A 334 -2.14 2.58 -9.16
N ARG A 335 -1.33 1.74 -8.54
CA ARG A 335 -1.75 0.88 -7.41
C ARG A 335 -1.71 1.59 -6.06
N ILE A 336 -0.90 2.63 -5.92
CA ILE A 336 -0.80 3.41 -4.68
C ILE A 336 -2.01 4.33 -4.58
N ARG A 337 -3.05 3.83 -3.93
CA ARG A 337 -4.22 4.63 -3.61
C ARG A 337 -3.90 5.68 -2.55
N VAL A 338 -4.77 6.65 -2.45
CA VAL A 338 -4.80 7.73 -1.45
C VAL A 338 -4.60 7.22 -0.03
N GLY A 339 -4.04 8.08 0.81
CA GLY A 339 -3.81 7.81 2.21
C GLY A 339 -2.37 7.40 2.52
N ARG A 340 -1.45 7.43 1.55
CA ARG A 340 -0.03 7.24 1.85
C ARG A 340 0.63 8.58 2.12
N GLU A 341 1.22 8.68 3.30
CA GLU A 341 1.86 9.89 3.79
C GLU A 341 3.34 9.90 3.43
N SER A 342 3.83 11.07 3.03
CA SER A 342 5.24 11.37 2.89
C SER A 342 5.49 12.78 3.40
N GLY A 343 6.55 12.98 4.17
CA GLY A 343 6.98 14.32 4.60
C GLY A 343 7.43 15.18 3.43
N ASP A 344 7.99 14.56 2.40
CA ASP A 344 8.37 15.17 1.13
C ASP A 344 7.53 14.55 0.00
N SER A 345 6.78 15.37 -0.72
CA SER A 345 5.89 14.89 -1.79
C SER A 345 6.65 14.21 -2.95
N ARG A 346 7.95 14.49 -3.12
CA ARG A 346 8.81 13.84 -4.12
C ARG A 346 9.01 12.35 -3.82
N ASP A 347 8.90 11.96 -2.57
CA ASP A 347 9.03 10.56 -2.12
C ASP A 347 7.95 9.65 -2.70
N ARG A 348 6.81 10.19 -3.15
CA ARG A 348 5.78 9.43 -3.84
C ARG A 348 6.28 8.76 -5.13
N ILE A 349 7.27 9.35 -5.78
CA ILE A 349 7.99 8.73 -6.91
C ILE A 349 9.16 7.91 -6.40
N TRP A 350 10.00 8.50 -5.54
CA TRP A 350 11.29 7.91 -5.19
C TRP A 350 11.18 6.62 -4.39
N ALA A 351 10.20 6.51 -3.48
CA ALA A 351 9.96 5.29 -2.71
C ALA A 351 9.59 4.06 -3.57
N LEU A 352 9.24 4.26 -4.84
CA LEU A 352 8.85 3.20 -5.75
C LEU A 352 9.96 2.75 -6.68
N LEU A 353 10.97 3.61 -6.89
CA LEU A 353 12.05 3.34 -7.86
C LEU A 353 12.77 2.02 -7.57
N GLY A 354 12.96 1.69 -6.30
CA GLY A 354 13.61 0.44 -5.91
C GLY A 354 12.83 -0.83 -6.27
N MET A 355 11.54 -0.73 -6.57
CA MET A 355 10.67 -1.86 -6.90
C MET A 355 10.29 -1.90 -8.38
N ALA A 356 10.41 -0.77 -9.09
CA ALA A 356 10.01 -0.66 -10.50
C ALA A 356 11.00 -1.39 -11.42
N ALA A 357 10.47 -2.18 -12.36
CA ALA A 357 11.27 -2.95 -13.32
C ALA A 357 11.99 -2.07 -14.34
N ASP A 358 11.44 -0.89 -14.63
CA ASP A 358 11.87 0.03 -15.68
C ASP A 358 12.79 1.16 -15.20
N THR A 359 13.20 1.16 -13.93
CA THR A 359 14.04 2.22 -13.33
C THR A 359 15.32 2.47 -14.13
N GLY A 360 15.96 1.42 -14.63
CA GLY A 360 17.17 1.54 -15.45
C GLY A 360 16.95 2.25 -16.78
N VAL A 361 15.74 2.15 -17.37
CA VAL A 361 15.33 2.83 -18.60
C VAL A 361 14.92 4.27 -18.31
N LEU A 362 14.14 4.48 -17.25
CA LEU A 362 13.62 5.79 -16.86
C LEU A 362 14.72 6.74 -16.37
N ARG A 363 15.79 6.21 -15.77
CA ARG A 363 16.94 6.96 -15.25
C ARG A 363 16.55 8.08 -14.28
N ILE A 364 15.50 7.88 -13.52
CA ILE A 364 15.05 8.80 -12.48
C ILE A 364 15.93 8.56 -11.26
N ILE A 365 16.59 9.61 -10.79
CA ILE A 365 17.49 9.57 -9.63
C ILE A 365 16.94 10.50 -8.56
N PRO A 366 16.78 10.05 -7.30
CA PRO A 366 16.42 10.91 -6.17
C PRO A 366 17.37 12.09 -6.04
N ASN A 367 16.83 13.29 -5.87
CA ASN A 367 17.61 14.51 -5.67
C ASN A 367 16.86 15.45 -4.73
N TYR A 368 17.34 15.56 -3.49
CA TYR A 368 16.73 16.37 -2.44
C TYR A 368 17.10 17.85 -2.46
N ALA A 369 17.97 18.30 -3.39
CA ALA A 369 18.30 19.71 -3.48
C ALA A 369 17.05 20.59 -3.51
N ALA A 370 17.07 21.72 -2.78
CA ALA A 370 15.94 22.66 -2.68
C ALA A 370 15.51 23.21 -4.05
N THR A 371 16.42 23.26 -5.03
CA THR A 371 16.13 23.69 -6.41
C THR A 371 15.32 22.67 -7.22
N ASN A 372 15.25 21.42 -6.77
CA ASN A 372 14.50 20.35 -7.44
C ASN A 372 13.08 20.27 -6.87
N SER A 373 12.18 21.10 -7.37
CA SER A 373 10.80 21.17 -6.86
C SER A 373 10.01 19.86 -7.12
N CYS A 374 8.97 19.61 -6.33
CA CYS A 374 8.06 18.48 -6.51
C CYS A 374 7.47 18.44 -7.92
N ILE A 375 7.06 19.59 -8.46
CA ILE A 375 6.53 19.71 -9.82
C ILE A 375 7.59 19.31 -10.85
N ALA A 376 8.85 19.72 -10.65
CA ALA A 376 9.94 19.33 -11.53
C ALA A 376 10.14 17.81 -11.55
N VAL A 377 10.11 17.17 -10.38
CA VAL A 377 10.22 15.71 -10.26
C VAL A 377 9.08 15.01 -10.98
N TYR A 378 7.84 15.47 -10.78
CA TYR A 378 6.66 14.86 -11.42
C TYR A 378 6.67 15.05 -12.94
N CYS A 379 7.04 16.23 -13.43
CA CYS A 379 7.20 16.49 -14.86
C CYS A 379 8.27 15.59 -15.49
N ASN A 380 9.45 15.48 -14.86
CA ASN A 380 10.54 14.67 -15.36
C ASN A 380 10.19 13.17 -15.35
N ALA A 381 9.54 12.68 -14.29
CA ALA A 381 9.08 11.30 -14.21
C ALA A 381 8.04 10.99 -15.30
N THR A 382 7.03 11.86 -15.47
CA THR A 382 6.02 11.70 -16.50
C THR A 382 6.62 11.70 -17.91
N ARG A 383 7.57 12.61 -18.20
CA ARG A 383 8.29 12.62 -19.48
C ARG A 383 9.10 11.36 -19.72
N ALA A 384 9.79 10.87 -18.70
CA ALA A 384 10.57 9.64 -18.80
C ALA A 384 9.67 8.43 -19.10
N MET A 385 8.51 8.33 -18.45
CA MET A 385 7.53 7.28 -18.72
C MET A 385 6.96 7.37 -20.14
N ILE A 386 6.58 8.57 -20.60
CA ILE A 386 6.10 8.77 -21.99
C ILE A 386 7.19 8.42 -22.99
N ALA A 387 8.44 8.85 -22.77
CA ALA A 387 9.59 8.53 -23.63
C ALA A 387 9.87 7.03 -23.69
N SER A 388 9.50 6.28 -22.64
CA SER A 388 9.60 4.82 -22.59
C SER A 388 8.40 4.10 -23.22
N GLY A 389 7.41 4.85 -23.72
CA GLY A 389 6.25 4.32 -24.42
C GLY A 389 4.96 4.28 -23.59
N HIS A 390 4.99 4.73 -22.33
CA HIS A 390 3.83 4.74 -21.44
C HIS A 390 3.03 6.04 -21.60
N VAL A 391 2.36 6.20 -22.75
CA VAL A 391 1.51 7.39 -23.01
C VAL A 391 0.23 7.37 -22.17
N ASP A 392 -0.20 6.20 -21.75
CA ASP A 392 -1.33 5.97 -20.86
C ASP A 392 -1.22 6.70 -19.51
N ILE A 393 0.00 7.13 -19.11
CA ILE A 393 0.21 8.02 -17.94
C ILE A 393 -0.64 9.30 -18.03
N LEU A 394 -0.95 9.78 -19.24
CA LEU A 394 -1.75 10.98 -19.44
C LEU A 394 -3.20 10.82 -18.93
N ALA A 395 -3.72 9.59 -18.92
CA ALA A 395 -5.06 9.31 -18.40
C ALA A 395 -5.16 9.50 -16.87
N PHE A 396 -4.03 9.49 -16.15
CA PHE A 396 -3.96 9.79 -14.72
C PHE A 396 -3.89 11.28 -14.42
N SER A 397 -3.76 12.12 -15.44
CA SER A 397 -3.69 13.58 -15.32
C SER A 397 -5.08 14.18 -15.20
N GLN A 398 -5.64 14.18 -13.99
CA GLN A 398 -7.00 14.61 -13.72
C GLN A 398 -7.13 16.14 -13.57
N TRP A 399 -8.31 16.66 -13.85
CA TRP A 399 -8.77 18.02 -13.58
C TRP A 399 -9.44 18.03 -12.21
N SER A 400 -9.38 18.96 -11.49
CA SER A 400 -8.88 20.07 -10.87
C SER A 400 -7.63 19.77 -10.02
N LYS A 401 -6.50 20.38 -10.33
CA LYS A 401 -5.27 20.20 -9.55
C LYS A 401 -5.29 21.20 -8.40
N THR A 402 -4.90 20.76 -7.23
CA THR A 402 -4.82 21.60 -6.03
C THR A 402 -3.82 22.73 -6.22
N GLU A 403 -2.77 22.48 -7.01
CA GLU A 403 -1.79 23.52 -7.34
C GLU A 403 -1.89 23.97 -8.80
N PRO A 404 -2.09 25.26 -9.02
CA PRO A 404 -2.31 25.83 -10.36
C PRO A 404 -1.09 25.69 -11.28
N ASN A 405 0.10 25.47 -10.74
CA ASN A 405 1.35 25.40 -11.50
C ASN A 405 1.69 23.99 -12.00
N VAL A 406 0.93 22.95 -11.66
CA VAL A 406 1.13 21.61 -12.21
C VAL A 406 0.58 21.58 -13.63
N PRO A 407 1.41 21.25 -14.66
CA PRO A 407 0.97 21.16 -16.04
C PRO A 407 -0.22 20.21 -16.22
N SER A 408 -1.11 20.50 -17.17
CA SER A 408 -2.31 19.68 -17.40
C SER A 408 -2.02 18.22 -17.76
N TRP A 409 -0.88 17.96 -18.37
CA TRP A 409 -0.43 16.61 -18.78
C TRP A 409 0.32 15.82 -17.70
N VAL A 410 0.59 16.42 -16.52
CA VAL A 410 1.33 15.77 -15.43
C VAL A 410 0.34 15.32 -14.35
N PRO A 411 0.30 14.04 -13.96
CA PRO A 411 -0.48 13.62 -12.81
C PRO A 411 0.03 14.26 -11.52
N ASP A 412 -0.89 14.74 -10.69
CA ASP A 412 -0.53 15.23 -9.35
C ASP A 412 -0.64 14.08 -8.34
N TRP A 413 0.48 13.43 -8.09
CA TRP A 413 0.55 12.28 -7.19
C TRP A 413 0.34 12.63 -5.71
N ARG A 414 0.19 13.90 -5.36
CA ARG A 414 -0.19 14.34 -4.00
C ARG A 414 -1.65 14.10 -3.72
N GLU A 415 -2.44 14.12 -4.80
CA GLU A 415 -3.89 13.96 -4.76
C GLU A 415 -4.32 12.51 -4.99
N GLU A 416 -5.59 12.26 -4.74
CA GLU A 416 -6.22 11.00 -5.13
C GLU A 416 -6.30 10.88 -6.65
N VAL A 417 -5.40 10.09 -7.20
CA VAL A 417 -5.45 9.78 -8.61
C VAL A 417 -6.49 8.67 -8.82
N LYS A 418 -7.63 9.01 -9.45
CA LYS A 418 -8.64 8.02 -9.83
C LYS A 418 -8.09 7.17 -10.96
N GLN A 419 -8.24 5.86 -10.83
CA GLN A 419 -7.80 4.94 -11.86
C GLN A 419 -8.63 5.15 -13.13
N PRO A 420 -8.01 5.35 -14.29
CA PRO A 420 -8.71 5.45 -15.54
C PRO A 420 -9.51 4.18 -15.84
N PHE A 421 -10.64 4.33 -16.52
CA PHE A 421 -11.47 3.20 -16.92
C PHE A 421 -10.70 2.29 -17.88
N GLY A 422 -10.76 0.97 -17.67
CA GLY A 422 -10.10 -0.03 -18.53
C GLY A 422 -8.60 -0.25 -18.27
N GLN A 423 -8.05 0.32 -17.21
CA GLN A 423 -6.63 0.11 -16.83
C GLN A 423 -6.44 -0.70 -15.54
N LEU A 424 -7.44 -1.46 -15.14
CA LEU A 424 -7.26 -2.42 -14.05
C LEU A 424 -6.34 -3.55 -14.53
N PRO A 425 -5.47 -4.11 -13.67
CA PRO A 425 -4.53 -5.16 -14.05
C PRO A 425 -5.18 -6.41 -14.65
N TRP A 426 -6.47 -6.59 -14.42
CA TRP A 426 -7.30 -7.68 -14.93
C TRP A 426 -8.18 -7.30 -16.12
N ASP A 427 -8.21 -6.03 -16.52
CA ASP A 427 -8.93 -5.62 -17.71
C ASP A 427 -8.16 -6.05 -18.95
N THR A 428 -8.84 -6.60 -19.94
CA THR A 428 -8.27 -6.72 -21.27
C THR A 428 -7.96 -5.31 -21.77
N PRO A 429 -6.70 -5.01 -22.10
CA PRO A 429 -6.37 -3.67 -22.55
C PRO A 429 -7.16 -3.35 -23.81
N TYR A 430 -7.93 -2.27 -23.78
CA TYR A 430 -8.52 -1.72 -24.99
C TYR A 430 -7.39 -1.27 -25.90
N SER A 431 -7.26 -1.90 -27.06
CA SER A 431 -6.26 -1.55 -28.06
C SER A 431 -6.93 -0.90 -29.26
N ALA A 432 -7.36 0.33 -29.08
CA ALA A 432 -7.96 1.10 -30.19
C ALA A 432 -6.98 1.32 -31.35
N SER A 433 -5.67 1.29 -31.07
CA SER A 433 -4.59 1.38 -32.06
C SER A 433 -4.16 0.02 -32.63
N GLY A 434 -4.74 -1.10 -32.16
CA GLY A 434 -4.30 -2.44 -32.52
C GLY A 434 -2.83 -2.68 -32.12
N SER A 435 -1.99 -3.11 -33.08
CA SER A 435 -0.55 -3.31 -32.88
C SER A 435 0.31 -2.08 -33.16
N ALA A 436 -0.30 -0.91 -33.42
CA ALA A 436 0.44 0.31 -33.69
C ALA A 436 1.26 0.73 -32.48
N LYS A 437 2.56 0.89 -32.66
CA LYS A 437 3.48 1.35 -31.62
C LYS A 437 3.52 2.87 -31.59
N PHE A 438 3.51 3.43 -30.38
CA PHE A 438 3.77 4.85 -30.19
C PHE A 438 5.14 5.22 -30.75
N LEU A 439 5.18 6.15 -31.70
CA LEU A 439 6.45 6.62 -32.28
C LEU A 439 7.14 7.57 -31.29
N LYS A 440 8.34 7.19 -30.86
CA LYS A 440 9.19 7.91 -29.87
C LYS A 440 9.78 9.20 -30.47
N HIS A 441 8.97 10.21 -30.70
CA HIS A 441 9.47 11.56 -31.03
C HIS A 441 8.97 12.55 -29.99
N LEU A 442 9.60 12.53 -28.81
CA LEU A 442 9.55 13.66 -27.90
C LEU A 442 10.65 14.63 -28.31
N ASP A 443 10.26 15.76 -28.90
CA ASP A 443 11.20 16.84 -29.17
C ASP A 443 11.81 17.32 -27.85
N GLN A 444 13.12 17.19 -27.70
CA GLN A 444 13.87 17.58 -26.49
C GLN A 444 13.86 19.10 -26.22
N ILE A 445 13.32 19.92 -27.13
CA ILE A 445 13.40 21.37 -27.11
C ILE A 445 12.06 22.03 -26.68
N VAL A 446 11.20 21.31 -26.03
CA VAL A 446 9.91 21.89 -25.55
C VAL A 446 10.12 22.50 -24.16
N PRO A 447 9.60 23.71 -23.90
CA PRO A 447 9.64 24.31 -22.57
C PRO A 447 9.15 23.33 -21.50
N PHE A 448 9.79 23.37 -20.32
CA PHE A 448 9.56 22.43 -19.22
C PHE A 448 8.08 22.15 -18.91
N LEU A 449 7.21 23.18 -19.00
CA LEU A 449 5.77 23.08 -18.72
C LEU A 449 4.92 22.59 -19.91
N HIS A 450 5.53 22.33 -21.06
CA HIS A 450 4.81 21.90 -22.26
C HIS A 450 5.14 20.45 -22.62
N LEU A 451 4.17 19.74 -23.14
CA LEU A 451 4.32 18.43 -23.75
C LEU A 451 3.87 18.52 -25.21
N LYS A 452 4.74 18.08 -26.12
CA LYS A 452 4.41 17.97 -27.54
C LYS A 452 4.36 16.50 -27.93
N ILE A 453 3.21 16.05 -28.40
CA ILE A 453 3.00 14.70 -28.92
C ILE A 453 2.34 14.81 -30.29
N ASN A 454 2.65 13.87 -31.17
CA ASN A 454 1.98 13.74 -32.44
C ASN A 454 0.75 12.84 -32.27
N GLY A 455 -0.36 13.23 -32.86
CA GLY A 455 -1.61 12.46 -32.79
C GLY A 455 -2.54 12.83 -33.96
N PHE A 456 -3.62 12.09 -34.07
CA PHE A 456 -4.69 12.37 -35.01
C PHE A 456 -5.92 12.82 -34.23
N LEU A 457 -6.60 13.86 -34.71
CA LEU A 457 -7.91 14.22 -34.20
C LEU A 457 -8.92 13.24 -34.80
N VAL A 458 -9.48 12.39 -33.94
CA VAL A 458 -10.47 11.38 -34.35
C VAL A 458 -11.86 11.98 -34.32
N ASP A 459 -12.18 12.69 -33.21
CA ASP A 459 -13.49 13.31 -33.01
C ASP A 459 -13.40 14.39 -31.92
N SER A 460 -14.46 15.17 -31.74
CA SER A 460 -14.59 16.16 -30.67
C SER A 460 -15.75 15.81 -29.74
N ILE A 461 -15.57 16.08 -28.43
CA ILE A 461 -16.64 15.89 -27.43
C ILE A 461 -17.64 17.06 -27.60
N GLU A 462 -18.84 16.79 -28.11
CA GLU A 462 -19.85 17.80 -28.35
C GLU A 462 -20.69 18.11 -27.11
N SER A 463 -20.87 17.16 -26.22
CA SER A 463 -21.63 17.35 -24.99
C SER A 463 -21.11 16.58 -23.81
N LEU A 464 -21.20 17.14 -22.61
CA LEU A 464 -20.88 16.50 -21.34
C LEU A 464 -22.16 16.46 -20.49
N ARG A 465 -22.38 15.36 -19.81
CA ARG A 465 -23.43 15.19 -18.81
C ARG A 465 -22.85 15.32 -17.38
N PRO A 466 -23.68 15.72 -16.40
CA PRO A 466 -23.25 15.76 -15.00
C PRO A 466 -22.71 14.41 -14.54
N GLN A 467 -21.67 14.44 -13.72
CA GLN A 467 -21.11 13.23 -13.12
C GLN A 467 -22.05 12.71 -12.04
N CYS A 468 -22.38 11.41 -12.06
CA CYS A 468 -23.12 10.77 -10.99
C CYS A 468 -22.21 10.45 -9.80
N ASN A 469 -22.61 10.85 -8.60
CA ASN A 469 -21.85 10.60 -7.38
C ASN A 469 -22.01 9.15 -6.92
N LYS A 470 -20.91 8.40 -6.83
CA LYS A 470 -20.91 6.95 -6.45
C LYS A 470 -21.57 6.67 -5.09
N GLY A 471 -21.57 7.61 -4.15
CA GLY A 471 -22.16 7.42 -2.81
C GLY A 471 -23.68 7.34 -2.80
N GLU A 472 -24.35 7.78 -3.86
CA GLU A 472 -25.80 7.89 -3.92
C GLU A 472 -26.50 6.64 -4.50
N TRP A 473 -25.73 5.71 -5.11
CA TRP A 473 -26.28 4.52 -5.77
C TRP A 473 -26.85 3.44 -4.83
N LEU A 474 -26.51 3.50 -3.56
CA LEU A 474 -26.86 2.46 -2.58
C LEU A 474 -28.20 2.69 -1.87
N SER A 475 -28.84 3.85 -2.04
CA SER A 475 -30.15 4.11 -1.44
C SER A 475 -31.29 3.87 -2.43
N MET A 476 -32.39 3.32 -1.94
CA MET A 476 -33.62 3.11 -2.74
C MET A 476 -34.15 4.40 -3.39
N GLN A 477 -33.88 5.54 -2.79
CA GLN A 477 -34.33 6.86 -3.20
C GLN A 477 -33.67 7.32 -4.54
N HIS A 478 -32.49 6.80 -4.86
CA HIS A 478 -31.72 7.19 -6.04
C HIS A 478 -31.83 6.22 -7.23
N ARG A 479 -32.67 5.18 -7.14
CA ARG A 479 -32.90 4.25 -8.26
C ARG A 479 -33.46 4.98 -9.49
N HIS A 480 -34.30 5.99 -9.28
CA HIS A 480 -34.87 6.78 -10.36
C HIS A 480 -33.80 7.62 -11.08
N GLU A 481 -32.88 8.21 -10.33
CA GLU A 481 -31.75 8.98 -10.87
C GLU A 481 -30.74 8.08 -11.60
N ALA A 482 -30.48 6.89 -11.08
CA ALA A 482 -29.66 5.91 -11.78
C ALA A 482 -30.29 5.44 -13.10
N CYS A 483 -31.60 5.23 -13.14
CA CYS A 483 -32.31 4.91 -14.38
C CYS A 483 -32.25 6.06 -15.39
N THR A 484 -32.41 7.31 -14.93
CA THR A 484 -32.30 8.51 -15.77
C THR A 484 -30.87 8.64 -16.33
N TYR A 485 -29.84 8.41 -15.51
CA TYR A 485 -28.45 8.43 -15.95
C TYR A 485 -28.14 7.36 -16.99
N LEU A 486 -28.63 6.14 -16.80
CA LEU A 486 -28.50 5.05 -17.80
C LEU A 486 -29.24 5.39 -19.10
N GLN A 487 -30.42 5.99 -19.02
CA GLN A 487 -31.17 6.49 -20.20
C GLN A 487 -30.41 7.59 -20.93
N ASP A 488 -29.74 8.48 -20.20
CA ASP A 488 -28.87 9.50 -20.78
C ASP A 488 -27.67 8.92 -21.50
N ILE A 489 -27.01 7.91 -20.92
CA ILE A 489 -25.90 7.16 -21.57
C ILE A 489 -26.41 6.47 -22.84
N MET A 490 -27.55 5.79 -22.78
CA MET A 490 -28.13 5.13 -23.95
C MET A 490 -28.49 6.13 -25.07
N SER A 491 -29.01 7.28 -24.70
CA SER A 491 -29.32 8.38 -25.65
C SER A 491 -28.05 8.92 -26.32
N LEU A 492 -26.95 9.10 -25.56
CA LEU A 492 -25.65 9.51 -26.11
C LEU A 492 -25.07 8.46 -27.06
N CYS A 493 -25.17 7.17 -26.70
CA CYS A 493 -24.75 6.09 -27.56
C CYS A 493 -25.58 6.02 -28.87
N GLN A 494 -26.88 6.25 -28.80
CA GLN A 494 -27.75 6.32 -29.99
C GLN A 494 -27.38 7.48 -30.92
N ILE A 495 -27.16 8.68 -30.37
CA ILE A 495 -26.74 9.84 -31.15
C ILE A 495 -25.39 9.59 -31.82
N SER A 496 -24.44 8.96 -31.11
CA SER A 496 -23.14 8.59 -31.65
C SER A 496 -23.25 7.59 -32.81
N ASN A 497 -24.10 6.57 -32.66
CA ASN A 497 -24.36 5.59 -33.72
C ASN A 497 -25.01 6.20 -34.97
N GLU A 498 -25.98 7.07 -34.78
CA GLU A 498 -26.62 7.76 -35.90
C GLU A 498 -25.64 8.66 -36.69
N LYS A 499 -24.68 9.30 -36.00
CA LYS A 499 -23.64 10.11 -36.65
C LYS A 499 -22.65 9.26 -37.42
N LEU A 500 -22.21 8.12 -36.84
CA LEU A 500 -21.33 7.19 -37.53
C LEU A 500 -21.97 6.61 -38.79
N VAL A 501 -23.24 6.25 -38.76
CA VAL A 501 -23.99 5.82 -39.93
C VAL A 501 -24.09 6.92 -41.00
N LYS A 502 -24.31 8.16 -40.59
CA LYS A 502 -24.36 9.32 -41.53
C LYS A 502 -23.01 9.64 -42.15
N SER A 503 -21.89 9.31 -41.47
CA SER A 503 -20.53 9.50 -41.99
C SER A 503 -20.02 8.34 -42.87
N GLY A 504 -20.87 7.34 -43.14
CA GLY A 504 -20.52 6.21 -44.02
C GLY A 504 -19.58 5.17 -43.40
N ILE A 505 -19.44 5.22 -42.09
CA ILE A 505 -18.70 4.20 -41.35
C ILE A 505 -19.63 3.01 -41.09
N GLU A 506 -19.41 1.89 -41.77
CA GLU A 506 -20.11 0.62 -41.47
C GLU A 506 -19.74 0.18 -40.06
N ILE A 507 -20.68 0.26 -39.14
CA ILE A 507 -20.59 -0.40 -37.84
C ILE A 507 -21.07 -1.82 -38.05
N TYR A 508 -20.14 -2.79 -38.02
CA TYR A 508 -20.53 -4.18 -37.86
C TYR A 508 -20.93 -4.37 -36.40
N PRO A 509 -22.21 -4.57 -36.08
CA PRO A 509 -22.58 -4.97 -34.74
C PRO A 509 -22.04 -6.37 -34.53
N ASP A 510 -21.00 -6.51 -33.73
CA ASP A 510 -20.59 -7.83 -33.22
C ASP A 510 -21.76 -8.33 -32.35
N PRO A 511 -22.48 -9.36 -32.74
CA PRO A 511 -23.61 -9.88 -31.96
C PRO A 511 -23.19 -10.43 -30.60
N SER A 512 -21.89 -10.57 -30.34
CA SER A 512 -21.35 -11.05 -29.06
C SER A 512 -21.16 -9.93 -28.02
N VAL A 513 -21.24 -8.65 -28.40
CA VAL A 513 -21.27 -7.53 -27.48
C VAL A 513 -22.70 -7.34 -26.98
N GLN A 514 -23.24 -8.30 -26.28
CA GLN A 514 -24.33 -8.05 -25.34
C GLN A 514 -23.76 -7.18 -24.23
N ILE A 515 -24.14 -5.90 -24.22
CA ILE A 515 -24.07 -5.07 -23.02
C ILE A 515 -24.76 -5.89 -21.94
N GLY A 516 -23.96 -6.43 -20.99
CA GLY A 516 -24.48 -7.32 -19.98
C GLY A 516 -25.69 -6.68 -19.33
N ARG A 517 -26.83 -7.38 -19.36
CA ARG A 517 -27.98 -7.04 -18.54
C ARG A 517 -27.46 -7.02 -17.12
N ALA A 518 -27.32 -5.82 -16.55
CA ALA A 518 -27.16 -5.68 -15.14
C ALA A 518 -28.38 -6.38 -14.50
N HIS A 519 -28.15 -7.51 -13.88
CA HIS A 519 -29.14 -8.08 -12.99
C HIS A 519 -29.31 -7.10 -11.84
N VAL A 520 -30.46 -6.45 -11.83
CA VAL A 520 -30.96 -5.61 -10.75
C VAL A 520 -31.33 -6.53 -9.58
#